data_76ea4b492265442be6045b7bfb8a232e
#
_entry.id   76ea4b492265442be6045b7bfb8a232e
#
_cell.length_a   1.000
_cell.length_b   1.000
_cell.length_c   1.000
_cell.angle_alpha   90.00
_cell.angle_beta   90.00
_cell.angle_gamma   90.00
#
_symmetry.space_group_name_H-M   'P 1'
#
loop_
_entity.id
_entity.type
_entity.pdbx_description
1 polymer ?
#
loop_
_entity_poly.entity_id
_entity_poly.type
_entity_poly.pdbx_seq_one_letter_code
_entity_poly.pdbx_strand_id
1 'polypeptide(L)' 'DMKPITGTRLIREWKGVEHCVTVLDDGYEYQGRPFKSLSAIARAITGTRWNGLVFFGLKNQRSAQ' A
#
# COMPACT_ATOMS: atom_id res chain seq x y z
N ASP A 1 -9.23 -5.85 -11.57
CA ASP A 1 -8.53 -6.01 -10.44
C ASP A 1 -7.40 -5.01 -10.31
N MET A 2 -7.12 -4.65 -9.11
CA MET A 2 -6.30 -3.48 -8.85
C MET A 2 -4.89 -3.82 -8.39
N LYS A 3 -4.54 -5.09 -8.35
CA LYS A 3 -3.24 -5.46 -7.84
C LYS A 3 -2.14 -5.14 -8.86
N PRO A 4 -1.09 -4.42 -8.47
CA PRO A 4 0.02 -4.16 -9.37
C PRO A 4 0.81 -5.41 -9.69
N ILE A 5 1.65 -5.29 -10.70
CA ILE A 5 2.50 -6.41 -11.13
C ILE A 5 3.54 -6.71 -10.05
N THR A 6 3.81 -8.00 -9.86
CA THR A 6 4.84 -8.45 -8.93
C THR A 6 6.17 -7.75 -9.23
N GLY A 7 6.84 -7.30 -8.17
CA GLY A 7 8.09 -6.57 -8.27
C GLY A 7 7.92 -5.07 -8.31
N THR A 8 6.68 -4.59 -8.47
CA THR A 8 6.42 -3.16 -8.44
C THR A 8 6.66 -2.61 -7.05
N ARG A 9 7.23 -1.42 -6.98
CA ARG A 9 7.40 -0.74 -5.71
C ARG A 9 6.40 0.38 -5.59
N LEU A 10 5.71 0.42 -4.45
CA LEU A 10 4.74 1.45 -4.15
C LEU A 10 5.32 2.35 -3.08
N ILE A 11 5.27 3.65 -3.31
CA ILE A 11 5.89 4.60 -2.39
C ILE A 11 4.84 5.56 -1.90
N ARG A 12 4.83 5.80 -0.60
CA ARG A 12 3.92 6.75 0.02
C ARG A 12 4.64 7.49 1.11
N GLU A 13 4.53 8.79 1.07
CA GLU A 13 5.04 9.62 2.16
C GLU A 13 3.94 9.86 3.18
N TRP A 14 4.24 9.61 4.44
CA TRP A 14 3.29 9.80 5.53
C TRP A 14 4.00 10.51 6.67
N LYS A 15 3.52 11.71 7.00
CA LYS A 15 4.09 12.50 8.09
C LYS A 15 5.59 12.69 7.95
N GLY A 16 6.04 12.97 6.74
CA GLY A 16 7.43 13.25 6.47
C GLY A 16 8.32 12.03 6.33
N VAL A 17 7.75 10.83 6.40
CA VAL A 17 8.52 9.60 6.26
C VAL A 17 8.08 8.87 5.02
N GLU A 18 9.03 8.45 4.21
CA GLU A 18 8.73 7.71 2.99
C GLU A 18 8.61 6.22 3.29
N HIS A 19 7.53 5.62 2.84
CA HIS A 19 7.28 4.19 3.03
C HIS A 19 7.26 3.50 1.68
N CYS A 20 8.01 2.42 1.55
CA CYS A 20 8.14 1.69 0.31
C CYS A 20 7.65 0.26 0.50
N VAL A 21 6.80 -0.19 -0.43
CA VAL A 21 6.22 -1.53 -0.41
C VAL A 21 6.57 -2.21 -1.71
N THR A 22 6.99 -3.48 -1.63
CA THR A 22 7.27 -4.28 -2.80
C THR A 22 6.11 -5.25 -3.01
N VAL A 23 5.60 -5.31 -4.24
CA VAL A 23 4.50 -6.22 -4.58
C VAL A 23 5.07 -7.62 -4.81
N LEU A 24 4.52 -8.61 -4.14
CA LEU A 24 4.90 -10.02 -4.29
C LEU A 24 3.79 -10.78 -5.00
N ASP A 25 4.09 -12.03 -5.38
CA ASP A 25 3.10 -12.86 -6.04
C ASP A 25 1.85 -13.06 -5.19
N ASP A 26 2.04 -13.29 -3.90
CA ASP A 26 0.94 -13.63 -3.01
C ASP A 26 0.81 -12.64 -1.86
N GLY A 27 1.26 -11.41 -2.05
CA GLY A 27 1.13 -10.43 -1.00
C GLY A 27 2.03 -9.24 -1.24
N TYR A 28 2.52 -8.67 -0.14
CA TYR A 28 3.32 -7.45 -0.19
C TYR A 28 4.41 -7.52 0.87
N GLU A 29 5.51 -6.84 0.60
CA GLU A 29 6.61 -6.77 1.55
C GLU A 29 6.81 -5.32 1.99
N TYR A 30 6.87 -5.11 3.29
CA TYR A 30 7.11 -3.80 3.85
C TYR A 30 8.10 -3.93 5.00
N GLN A 31 9.23 -3.23 4.89
CA GLN A 31 10.31 -3.29 5.88
C GLN A 31 10.76 -4.72 6.16
N GLY A 32 10.88 -5.50 5.08
CA GLY A 32 11.35 -6.88 5.20
C GLY A 32 10.33 -7.85 5.77
N ARG A 33 9.08 -7.44 5.94
CA ARG A 33 8.02 -8.27 6.53
C ARG A 33 6.91 -8.50 5.52
N PRO A 34 6.36 -9.70 5.46
CA PRO A 34 5.26 -9.98 4.54
C PRO A 34 3.92 -9.51 5.09
N PHE A 35 3.11 -8.97 4.20
CA PHE A 35 1.74 -8.55 4.54
C PHE A 35 0.80 -9.12 3.49
N LYS A 36 -0.42 -9.40 3.88
CA LYS A 36 -1.39 -9.98 2.97
C LYS A 36 -2.12 -8.95 2.14
N SER A 37 -2.15 -7.70 2.59
CA SER A 37 -2.87 -6.66 1.86
C SER A 37 -2.23 -5.30 2.09
N LEU A 38 -2.49 -4.39 1.15
CA LEU A 38 -2.03 -3.02 1.31
C LEU A 38 -2.75 -2.32 2.45
N SER A 39 -3.97 -2.71 2.74
CA SER A 39 -4.70 -2.13 3.86
C SER A 39 -4.03 -2.47 5.18
N ALA A 40 -3.51 -3.69 5.30
CA ALA A 40 -2.79 -4.08 6.51
C ALA A 40 -1.53 -3.23 6.68
N ILE A 41 -0.83 -2.96 5.59
CA ILE A 41 0.37 -2.12 5.64
C ILE A 41 -0.01 -0.69 6.00
N ALA A 42 -1.04 -0.15 5.37
CA ALA A 42 -1.48 1.21 5.67
C ALA A 42 -1.84 1.35 7.15
N ARG A 43 -2.49 0.34 7.71
CA ARG A 43 -2.82 0.35 9.12
C ARG A 43 -1.57 0.31 10.00
N ALA A 44 -0.57 -0.46 9.58
CA ALA A 44 0.68 -0.53 10.32
C ALA A 44 1.40 0.82 10.30
N ILE A 45 1.30 1.53 9.18
CA ILE A 45 1.95 2.84 9.07
C ILE A 45 1.22 3.91 9.86
N THR A 46 -0.10 3.95 9.75
CA THR A 46 -0.88 5.07 10.28
C THR A 46 -1.50 4.78 11.65
N GLY A 47 -1.67 3.51 11.98
CA GLY A 47 -2.36 3.14 13.20
C GLY A 47 -3.87 3.17 13.09
N THR A 48 -4.39 3.52 11.92
CA THR A 48 -5.83 3.56 11.71
C THR A 48 -6.20 2.76 10.47
N ARG A 49 -7.50 2.53 10.30
CA ARG A 49 -7.98 1.75 9.18
C ARG A 49 -7.97 2.61 7.91
N TRP A 50 -7.31 2.11 6.89
CA TRP A 50 -7.23 2.77 5.59
C TRP A 50 -7.54 1.78 4.49
N ASN A 51 -8.11 2.28 3.40
CA ASN A 51 -8.17 1.51 2.16
C ASN A 51 -6.77 1.54 1.56
N GLY A 52 -6.13 0.38 1.45
CA GLY A 52 -4.74 0.33 1.01
C GLY A 52 -4.55 0.85 -0.40
N LEU A 53 -5.50 0.60 -1.30
CA LEU A 53 -5.38 1.10 -2.67
C LEU A 53 -5.42 2.62 -2.70
N VAL A 54 -6.26 3.22 -1.88
CA VAL A 54 -6.33 4.67 -1.79
C VAL A 54 -5.06 5.22 -1.15
N PHE A 55 -4.61 4.58 -0.08
CA PHE A 55 -3.44 5.07 0.64
C PHE A 55 -2.21 5.14 -0.26
N PHE A 56 -2.01 4.13 -1.09
CA PHE A 56 -0.84 4.10 -1.98
C PHE A 56 -1.11 4.70 -3.35
N GLY A 57 -2.26 5.35 -3.53
CA GLY A 57 -2.53 6.06 -4.77
C GLY A 57 -2.93 5.20 -5.95
N LEU A 58 -3.28 3.94 -5.70
CA LEU A 58 -3.66 3.03 -6.77
C LEU A 58 -5.13 3.13 -7.13
N LYS A 59 -5.93 3.75 -6.27
CA LYS A 59 -7.34 3.93 -6.51
C LYS A 59 -7.75 5.30 -6.03
N ASN A 60 -8.54 5.97 -6.86
CA ASN A 60 -9.04 7.28 -6.49
C ASN A 60 -10.22 7.12 -5.56
N GLN A 61 -10.18 7.83 -4.44
CA GLN A 61 -11.28 7.78 -3.50
C GLN A 61 -12.53 8.43 -4.06
N ARG A 62 -12.35 9.42 -4.91
CA ARG A 62 -13.47 10.13 -5.51
C ARG A 62 -13.76 9.49 -6.85
N SER A 63 -14.68 8.56 -6.84
CA SER A 63 -14.96 7.77 -8.01
C SER A 63 -15.47 8.59 -9.19
N ALA A 64 -15.94 9.77 -8.94
CA ALA A 64 -16.47 10.61 -10.02
C ALA A 64 -15.37 11.21 -10.86
N GLN A 65 -14.17 11.08 -10.50
CA GLN A 65 -13.05 11.71 -11.22
C GLN A 65 -12.65 10.97 -12.46
#